data_dc74519ba84bb06640cd13ecc7af9629
#
_entry.id   dc74519ba84bb06640cd13ecc7af9629
#
_cell.length_a   1.000
_cell.length_b   1.000
_cell.length_c   1.000
_cell.angle_alpha   90.00
_cell.angle_beta   90.00
_cell.angle_gamma   90.00
#
_symmetry.space_group_name_H-M   'P 1'
#
loop_
_entity.id
_entity.type
_entity.pdbx_description
1 polymer ?
#
loop_
_entity_poly.entity_id
_entity_poly.type
_entity_poly.pdbx_seq_one_letter_code
_entity_poly.pdbx_strand_id
1 'polypeptide(L)'
;AGKSTASILDATQPTNRVIVTWHDGVKQGRPFRWASTEANLSSAQKSCFNIKPDSATTADCASNTSTDKLGEDRLNYIRGERGKELSSGGTFRNRQSRQGDIVNSNVWYVGAPVSNYAFKGYSKFTLDNKKRLPIIYVGGNDGMLHGFSTVDGSEKIAYIPRGTIPNLTRLTWPSFDDNHRYFVDGSPMTGDVDVSDRSSTKYTPDWRTMLVGTLGGGGKGYFVLDVTKPEADFTESKAASLVVMDQTLHSS
;
A
#
# COMPACT_ATOMS: atom_id res chain seq x y z
N ALA A 1 -22.32 -19.68 -2.30
CA ALA A 1 -21.65 -18.51 -2.88
C ALA A 1 -20.34 -18.30 -2.16
N GLY A 2 -19.23 -18.06 -2.90
CA GLY A 2 -17.94 -17.75 -2.33
C GLY A 2 -17.96 -16.41 -1.59
N LYS A 3 -17.02 -16.22 -0.64
CA LYS A 3 -16.83 -14.94 0.03
C LYS A 3 -16.09 -13.98 -0.92
N SER A 4 -16.47 -12.69 -0.94
CA SER A 4 -15.70 -11.66 -1.63
C SER A 4 -14.42 -11.30 -0.86
N THR A 5 -13.41 -10.73 -1.53
CA THR A 5 -12.21 -10.20 -0.86
C THR A 5 -12.57 -9.18 0.23
N ALA A 6 -13.55 -8.32 -0.03
CA ALA A 6 -14.07 -7.37 0.95
C ALA A 6 -14.59 -8.06 2.21
N SER A 7 -15.43 -9.11 2.06
CA SER A 7 -15.98 -9.84 3.21
C SER A 7 -14.91 -10.61 4.00
N ILE A 8 -13.87 -11.11 3.33
CA ILE A 8 -12.73 -11.77 3.97
C ILE A 8 -11.89 -10.74 4.75
N LEU A 9 -11.63 -9.58 4.13
CA LEU A 9 -10.91 -8.48 4.77
C LEU A 9 -11.67 -7.94 5.98
N ASP A 10 -12.99 -7.83 5.91
CA ASP A 10 -13.84 -7.38 7.04
C ASP A 10 -13.83 -8.37 8.20
N ALA A 11 -13.59 -9.64 7.95
CA ALA A 11 -13.41 -10.67 8.99
C ALA A 11 -11.98 -10.70 9.55
N THR A 12 -11.01 -10.08 8.89
CA THR A 12 -9.60 -10.07 9.32
C THR A 12 -9.40 -9.04 10.44
N GLN A 13 -8.71 -9.42 11.52
CA GLN A 13 -8.36 -8.46 12.57
C GLN A 13 -7.39 -7.41 12.05
N PRO A 14 -7.61 -6.11 12.31
CA PRO A 14 -6.75 -5.02 11.81
C PRO A 14 -5.28 -5.17 12.19
N THR A 15 -5.00 -5.76 13.35
CA THR A 15 -3.64 -6.03 13.84
C THR A 15 -2.90 -7.08 13.03
N ASN A 16 -3.62 -8.00 12.37
CA ASN A 16 -3.06 -9.09 11.56
C ASN A 16 -2.80 -8.67 10.11
N ARG A 17 -3.26 -7.48 9.69
CA ARG A 17 -2.98 -6.96 8.35
C ARG A 17 -1.51 -6.57 8.21
N VAL A 18 -0.88 -6.99 7.12
CA VAL A 18 0.44 -6.54 6.71
C VAL A 18 0.27 -5.28 5.86
N ILE A 19 0.49 -4.11 6.45
CA ILE A 19 0.38 -2.84 5.74
C ILE A 19 1.71 -2.10 5.86
N VAL A 20 2.29 -1.78 4.72
CA VAL A 20 3.58 -1.08 4.64
C VAL A 20 3.45 0.23 3.87
N THR A 21 4.38 1.14 4.11
CA THR A 21 4.44 2.46 3.48
C THR A 21 5.89 2.88 3.28
N TRP A 22 6.10 4.05 2.68
CA TRP A 22 7.40 4.68 2.52
C TRP A 22 7.64 5.74 3.58
N HIS A 23 8.80 5.74 4.21
CA HIS A 23 9.20 6.76 5.17
C HIS A 23 10.01 7.86 4.49
N ASP A 24 9.49 9.07 4.45
CA ASP A 24 10.09 10.19 3.71
C ASP A 24 11.47 10.62 4.21
N GLY A 25 11.74 10.52 5.51
CA GLY A 25 13.01 10.92 6.10
C GLY A 25 14.15 9.94 5.77
N VAL A 26 13.95 8.65 6.03
CA VAL A 26 14.98 7.62 5.83
C VAL A 26 14.96 6.99 4.43
N LYS A 27 14.01 7.38 3.57
CA LYS A 27 13.87 6.88 2.19
C LYS A 27 13.84 5.36 2.09
N GLN A 28 12.98 4.74 2.89
CA GLN A 28 12.90 3.29 3.00
C GLN A 28 11.46 2.84 3.34
N GLY A 29 11.10 1.62 2.95
CA GLY A 29 9.85 1.00 3.37
C GLY A 29 9.79 0.77 4.89
N ARG A 30 8.63 1.03 5.47
CA ARG A 30 8.35 0.86 6.91
C ARG A 30 6.95 0.28 7.13
N PRO A 31 6.69 -0.36 8.29
CA PRO A 31 5.33 -0.69 8.71
C PRO A 31 4.44 0.55 8.76
N PHE A 32 3.22 0.45 8.25
CA PHE A 32 2.23 1.51 8.42
C PHE A 32 1.57 1.39 9.80
N ARG A 33 2.30 1.79 10.84
CA ARG A 33 1.87 1.77 12.24
C ARG A 33 2.26 3.06 12.94
N TRP A 34 1.39 3.52 13.85
CA TRP A 34 1.75 4.63 14.71
C TRP A 34 2.86 4.21 15.68
N ALA A 35 3.82 5.09 15.90
CA ALA A 35 4.86 4.95 16.91
C ALA A 35 5.12 6.31 17.56
N SER A 36 5.47 6.35 18.83
CA SER A 36 5.83 7.59 19.54
C SER A 36 7.05 8.26 18.92
N THR A 37 7.95 7.46 18.36
CA THR A 37 9.13 7.89 17.61
C THR A 37 8.85 8.00 16.10
N GLU A 38 9.87 8.38 15.31
CA GLU A 38 9.83 8.34 13.84
C GLU A 38 10.21 6.98 13.25
N ALA A 39 10.05 5.89 13.98
CA ALA A 39 10.45 4.57 13.50
C ALA A 39 9.70 4.11 12.23
N ASN A 40 8.42 4.46 12.11
CA ASN A 40 7.54 4.01 11.02
C ASN A 40 7.11 5.12 10.07
N LEU A 41 6.85 6.31 10.59
CA LEU A 41 6.44 7.51 9.85
C LEU A 41 7.26 8.70 10.32
N SER A 42 7.65 9.59 9.41
CA SER A 42 8.29 10.85 9.76
C SER A 42 7.33 11.79 10.51
N SER A 43 7.87 12.78 11.21
CA SER A 43 7.06 13.82 11.86
C SER A 43 6.15 14.53 10.85
N ALA A 44 6.63 14.81 9.65
CA ALA A 44 5.83 15.42 8.58
C ALA A 44 4.65 14.52 8.17
N GLN A 45 4.88 13.22 7.99
CA GLN A 45 3.82 12.27 7.67
C GLN A 45 2.80 12.15 8.81
N LYS A 46 3.24 12.13 10.07
CA LYS A 46 2.34 12.12 11.23
C LYS A 46 1.50 13.40 11.31
N SER A 47 2.09 14.56 10.97
CA SER A 47 1.35 15.83 10.94
C SER A 47 0.15 15.77 10.01
N CYS A 48 0.26 15.06 8.87
CA CYS A 48 -0.86 14.87 7.95
C CYS A 48 -2.06 14.21 8.63
N PHE A 49 -1.83 13.21 9.47
CA PHE A 49 -2.93 12.50 10.16
C PHE A 49 -3.60 13.34 11.24
N ASN A 50 -2.94 14.37 11.77
CA ASN A 50 -3.53 15.29 12.74
C ASN A 50 -4.40 16.38 12.10
N ILE A 51 -4.40 16.54 10.79
CA ILE A 51 -5.25 17.50 10.08
C ILE A 51 -6.70 17.04 10.17
N LYS A 52 -7.61 18.00 10.45
CA LYS A 52 -9.04 17.74 10.42
C LYS A 52 -9.51 17.42 9.00
N PRO A 53 -10.36 16.39 8.81
CA PRO A 53 -10.69 15.87 7.48
C PRO A 53 -11.51 16.85 6.61
N ASP A 54 -12.23 17.80 7.21
CA ASP A 54 -12.99 18.87 6.56
C ASP A 54 -12.13 20.02 6.07
N SER A 55 -10.87 20.10 6.50
CA SER A 55 -9.95 21.15 6.11
C SER A 55 -9.48 20.96 4.67
N ALA A 56 -9.33 22.05 3.95
CA ALA A 56 -8.70 22.01 2.62
C ALA A 56 -7.31 21.38 2.73
N THR A 57 -7.02 20.43 1.87
CA THR A 57 -5.70 19.82 1.81
C THR A 57 -4.69 20.87 1.35
N THR A 58 -3.71 21.10 2.18
CA THR A 58 -2.50 21.81 1.77
C THR A 58 -1.45 20.78 1.38
N ALA A 59 -0.66 21.08 0.38
CA ALA A 59 0.46 20.24 -0.03
C ALA A 59 1.47 20.01 1.12
N ASP A 60 1.52 20.93 2.07
CA ASP A 60 2.37 20.87 3.24
C ASP A 60 1.52 20.65 4.50
N CYS A 61 1.51 19.42 4.98
CA CYS A 61 0.82 19.05 6.20
C CYS A 61 1.37 19.77 7.44
N ALA A 62 2.65 20.16 7.42
CA ALA A 62 3.29 20.79 8.56
C ALA A 62 2.83 22.25 8.75
N SER A 63 2.44 22.93 7.68
CA SER A 63 1.93 24.32 7.74
C SER A 63 0.44 24.42 8.04
N ASN A 64 -0.30 23.30 8.01
CA ASN A 64 -1.73 23.30 8.28
C ASN A 64 -2.03 23.46 9.77
N THR A 65 -2.75 24.53 10.13
CA THR A 65 -3.13 24.86 11.51
C THR A 65 -4.45 24.22 11.96
N SER A 66 -5.27 23.73 11.03
CA SER A 66 -6.55 23.07 11.34
C SER A 66 -6.31 21.62 11.77
N THR A 67 -5.76 21.45 12.97
CA THR A 67 -5.34 20.15 13.50
C THR A 67 -6.14 19.75 14.74
N ASP A 68 -6.08 18.46 15.05
CA ASP A 68 -6.52 17.86 16.30
C ASP A 68 -5.49 16.78 16.74
N LYS A 69 -5.80 16.03 17.79
CA LYS A 69 -4.91 15.00 18.32
C LYS A 69 -5.35 13.57 17.95
N LEU A 70 -6.09 13.41 16.84
CA LEU A 70 -6.69 12.12 16.45
C LEU A 70 -5.84 11.38 15.38
N GLY A 71 -4.59 11.76 15.19
CA GLY A 71 -3.74 11.18 14.14
C GLY A 71 -3.55 9.68 14.27
N GLU A 72 -3.30 9.17 15.47
CA GLU A 72 -3.18 7.73 15.72
C GLU A 72 -4.51 6.99 15.47
N ASP A 73 -5.61 7.54 15.95
CA ASP A 73 -6.95 6.97 15.72
C ASP A 73 -7.28 6.90 14.23
N ARG A 74 -6.91 7.93 13.44
CA ARG A 74 -7.09 7.94 11.99
C ARG A 74 -6.24 6.89 11.29
N LEU A 75 -4.97 6.77 11.67
CA LEU A 75 -4.11 5.73 11.13
C LEU A 75 -4.70 4.33 11.43
N ASN A 76 -5.14 4.10 12.65
CA ASN A 76 -5.75 2.83 13.05
C ASN A 76 -7.08 2.57 12.32
N TYR A 77 -7.89 3.60 12.08
CA TYR A 77 -9.08 3.51 11.24
C TYR A 77 -8.71 3.06 9.81
N ILE A 78 -7.70 3.65 9.19
CA ILE A 78 -7.22 3.27 7.85
C ILE A 78 -6.71 1.82 7.86
N ARG A 79 -6.06 1.38 8.93
CA ARG A 79 -5.68 -0.03 9.10
C ARG A 79 -6.88 -0.97 9.24
N GLY A 80 -8.07 -0.44 9.53
CA GLY A 80 -9.31 -1.22 9.58
C GLY A 80 -10.05 -1.19 10.92
N GLU A 81 -9.56 -0.46 11.93
CA GLU A 81 -10.27 -0.28 13.19
C GLU A 81 -11.60 0.45 12.97
N ARG A 82 -12.63 0.04 13.74
CA ARG A 82 -13.98 0.60 13.66
C ARG A 82 -14.45 1.27 14.95
N GLY A 83 -13.64 1.22 16.02
CA GLY A 83 -14.02 1.74 17.34
C GLY A 83 -14.27 3.24 17.39
N LYS A 84 -13.82 3.99 16.39
CA LYS A 84 -14.06 5.44 16.26
C LYS A 84 -15.12 5.81 15.22
N GLU A 85 -15.78 4.84 14.60
CA GLU A 85 -16.90 5.08 13.68
C GLU A 85 -18.13 5.61 14.46
N LEU A 86 -18.99 6.39 13.79
CA LEU A 86 -20.22 6.95 14.37
C LEU A 86 -21.09 5.86 15.00
N SER A 87 -21.21 4.70 14.36
CA SER A 87 -21.96 3.53 14.87
C SER A 87 -21.40 2.95 16.17
N SER A 88 -20.13 3.23 16.47
CA SER A 88 -19.45 2.83 17.70
C SER A 88 -19.37 3.97 18.74
N GLY A 89 -20.11 5.08 18.54
CA GLY A 89 -20.05 6.26 19.40
C GLY A 89 -18.87 7.19 19.16
N GLY A 90 -18.11 6.98 18.09
CA GLY A 90 -17.02 7.85 17.68
C GLY A 90 -17.46 8.99 16.75
N THR A 91 -16.49 9.58 16.05
CA THR A 91 -16.71 10.73 15.14
C THR A 91 -16.32 10.46 13.70
N PHE A 92 -15.81 9.26 13.39
CA PHE A 92 -15.36 8.91 12.06
C PHE A 92 -16.48 8.30 11.22
N ARG A 93 -16.36 8.39 9.91
CA ARG A 93 -17.29 7.83 8.94
C ARG A 93 -17.54 6.34 9.17
N ASN A 94 -18.80 5.93 9.08
CA ASN A 94 -19.16 4.51 9.02
C ASN A 94 -18.78 3.94 7.66
N ARG A 95 -18.02 2.85 7.64
CA ARG A 95 -17.68 2.13 6.41
C ARG A 95 -18.57 0.91 6.23
N GLN A 96 -19.03 0.66 5.02
CA GLN A 96 -19.67 -0.62 4.69
C GLN A 96 -18.64 -1.75 4.69
N SER A 97 -17.45 -1.52 4.11
CA SER A 97 -16.32 -2.44 4.11
C SER A 97 -15.02 -1.70 4.43
N ARG A 98 -14.00 -2.45 4.88
CA ARG A 98 -12.63 -1.96 5.01
C ARG A 98 -11.94 -1.79 3.66
N GLN A 99 -12.32 -2.59 2.67
CA GLN A 99 -11.85 -2.42 1.31
C GLN A 99 -12.55 -1.22 0.68
N GLY A 100 -11.77 -0.29 0.12
CA GLY A 100 -12.29 0.84 -0.65
C GLY A 100 -12.85 0.40 -2.00
N ASP A 101 -13.55 1.32 -2.64
CA ASP A 101 -14.01 1.16 -4.01
C ASP A 101 -12.81 1.07 -4.97
N ILE A 102 -12.97 0.27 -6.00
CA ILE A 102 -12.01 0.10 -7.10
C ILE A 102 -12.69 0.68 -8.34
N VAL A 103 -12.13 1.77 -8.88
CA VAL A 103 -12.77 2.49 -10.00
C VAL A 103 -12.02 2.29 -11.31
N ASN A 104 -10.77 2.80 -11.43
CA ASN A 104 -10.01 2.73 -12.68
C ASN A 104 -8.86 1.72 -12.63
N SER A 105 -8.49 1.23 -11.45
CA SER A 105 -7.45 0.21 -11.32
C SER A 105 -7.93 -1.13 -11.85
N ASN A 106 -7.25 -1.67 -12.85
CA ASN A 106 -7.44 -3.05 -13.27
C ASN A 106 -6.69 -4.01 -12.35
N VAL A 107 -7.19 -5.21 -12.23
CA VAL A 107 -6.51 -6.29 -11.51
C VAL A 107 -5.30 -6.79 -12.28
N TRP A 108 -4.21 -7.10 -11.55
CA TRP A 108 -2.98 -7.65 -12.12
C TRP A 108 -2.59 -8.94 -11.42
N TYR A 109 -2.57 -10.03 -12.18
CA TYR A 109 -2.22 -11.36 -11.67
C TYR A 109 -0.71 -11.59 -11.72
N VAL A 110 -0.14 -12.10 -10.62
CA VAL A 110 1.27 -12.46 -10.51
C VAL A 110 1.38 -13.87 -9.93
N GLY A 111 1.67 -14.83 -10.80
CA GLY A 111 1.96 -16.23 -10.45
C GLY A 111 3.44 -16.56 -10.66
N ALA A 112 3.74 -17.79 -11.08
CA ALA A 112 5.10 -18.19 -11.45
C ALA A 112 5.65 -17.31 -12.59
N PRO A 113 6.98 -17.03 -12.64
CA PRO A 113 7.57 -16.30 -13.75
C PRO A 113 7.42 -17.06 -15.08
N VAL A 114 7.03 -16.36 -16.15
CA VAL A 114 6.71 -16.95 -17.46
C VAL A 114 7.34 -16.23 -18.66
N SER A 115 8.25 -15.27 -18.44
CA SER A 115 8.76 -14.40 -19.50
C SER A 115 9.73 -15.10 -20.49
N ASN A 116 10.20 -16.30 -20.20
CA ASN A 116 11.10 -17.08 -21.07
C ASN A 116 12.37 -16.34 -21.53
N TYR A 117 12.95 -15.48 -20.70
CA TYR A 117 14.17 -14.76 -21.05
C TYR A 117 15.36 -15.71 -21.21
N ALA A 118 16.12 -15.55 -22.31
CA ALA A 118 17.34 -16.29 -22.57
C ALA A 118 18.57 -15.71 -21.84
N PHE A 119 18.37 -15.00 -20.72
CA PHE A 119 19.45 -14.38 -19.97
C PHE A 119 19.99 -15.31 -18.87
N LYS A 120 21.27 -15.10 -18.51
CA LYS A 120 21.94 -15.87 -17.46
C LYS A 120 21.11 -15.88 -16.17
N GLY A 121 20.89 -17.06 -15.61
CA GLY A 121 20.21 -17.26 -14.33
C GLY A 121 18.69 -17.20 -14.37
N TYR A 122 18.05 -16.76 -15.47
CA TYR A 122 16.59 -16.65 -15.51
C TYR A 122 15.88 -17.99 -15.43
N SER A 123 16.39 -19.04 -16.10
CA SER A 123 15.82 -20.40 -16.00
C SER A 123 15.82 -20.91 -14.55
N LYS A 124 16.90 -20.63 -13.80
CA LYS A 124 16.96 -20.96 -12.36
C LYS A 124 15.93 -20.16 -11.57
N PHE A 125 15.82 -18.86 -11.81
CA PHE A 125 14.83 -18.00 -11.18
C PHE A 125 13.39 -18.52 -11.39
N THR A 126 13.06 -18.90 -12.63
CA THR A 126 11.75 -19.49 -12.97
C THR A 126 11.52 -20.80 -12.21
N LEU A 127 12.52 -21.69 -12.14
CA LEU A 127 12.42 -22.95 -11.42
C LEU A 127 12.23 -22.76 -9.92
N ASP A 128 13.00 -21.85 -9.32
CA ASP A 128 12.93 -21.55 -7.88
C ASP A 128 11.57 -20.95 -7.47
N ASN A 129 10.92 -20.21 -8.36
CA ASN A 129 9.64 -19.53 -8.12
C ASN A 129 8.42 -20.23 -8.79
N LYS A 130 8.57 -21.45 -9.31
CA LYS A 130 7.48 -22.16 -10.00
C LYS A 130 6.25 -22.45 -9.15
N LYS A 131 6.41 -22.48 -7.83
CA LYS A 131 5.34 -22.72 -6.85
C LYS A 131 4.99 -21.48 -6.04
N ARG A 132 5.46 -20.29 -6.46
CA ARG A 132 5.16 -19.02 -5.79
C ARG A 132 3.66 -18.84 -5.62
N LEU A 133 3.23 -18.41 -4.44
CA LEU A 133 1.84 -18.08 -4.15
C LEU A 133 1.31 -17.04 -5.16
N PRO A 134 0.28 -17.38 -5.93
CA PRO A 134 -0.27 -16.42 -6.89
C PRO A 134 -1.07 -15.33 -6.16
N ILE A 135 -0.79 -14.08 -6.53
CA ILE A 135 -1.39 -12.88 -5.96
C ILE A 135 -2.08 -12.07 -7.06
N ILE A 136 -3.23 -11.51 -6.76
CA ILE A 136 -3.89 -10.47 -7.54
C ILE A 136 -3.63 -9.13 -6.86
N TYR A 137 -3.08 -8.18 -7.62
CA TYR A 137 -2.87 -6.80 -7.16
C TYR A 137 -3.90 -5.87 -7.77
N VAL A 138 -4.39 -4.92 -6.97
CA VAL A 138 -5.35 -3.90 -7.38
C VAL A 138 -5.26 -2.67 -6.48
N GLY A 139 -5.37 -1.49 -7.06
CA GLY A 139 -5.46 -0.24 -6.31
C GLY A 139 -6.88 0.03 -5.81
N GLY A 140 -6.98 0.63 -4.63
CA GLY A 140 -8.24 1.00 -3.99
C GLY A 140 -8.29 2.45 -3.51
N ASN A 141 -9.49 2.99 -3.40
CA ASN A 141 -9.72 4.35 -2.91
C ASN A 141 -9.79 4.45 -1.37
N ASP A 142 -9.39 3.40 -0.68
CA ASP A 142 -9.02 3.42 0.74
C ASP A 142 -7.56 3.83 0.99
N GLY A 143 -6.85 4.21 -0.06
CA GLY A 143 -5.47 4.70 0.00
C GLY A 143 -4.40 3.64 -0.26
N MET A 144 -4.77 2.41 -0.67
CA MET A 144 -3.87 1.27 -0.73
C MET A 144 -3.82 0.59 -2.10
N LEU A 145 -2.64 0.06 -2.43
CA LEU A 145 -2.53 -1.08 -3.33
C LEU A 145 -2.72 -2.35 -2.49
N HIS A 146 -3.65 -3.22 -2.86
CA HIS A 146 -3.88 -4.51 -2.21
C HIS A 146 -3.27 -5.65 -3.00
N GLY A 147 -2.75 -6.66 -2.30
CA GLY A 147 -2.37 -7.95 -2.85
C GLY A 147 -3.18 -9.07 -2.20
N PHE A 148 -4.08 -9.69 -2.97
CA PHE A 148 -4.94 -10.78 -2.53
C PHE A 148 -4.46 -12.13 -3.04
N SER A 149 -4.45 -13.13 -2.19
CA SER A 149 -4.17 -14.52 -2.57
C SER A 149 -5.29 -15.06 -3.48
N THR A 150 -4.91 -15.69 -4.60
CA THR A 150 -5.89 -16.36 -5.49
C THR A 150 -6.39 -17.67 -4.91
N VAL A 151 -5.75 -18.20 -3.85
CA VAL A 151 -6.10 -19.48 -3.25
C VAL A 151 -7.33 -19.34 -2.33
N ASP A 152 -7.35 -18.26 -1.53
CA ASP A 152 -8.35 -18.07 -0.47
C ASP A 152 -8.96 -16.65 -0.44
N GLY A 153 -8.54 -15.74 -1.32
CA GLY A 153 -9.01 -14.36 -1.39
C GLY A 153 -8.54 -13.49 -0.23
N SER A 154 -7.67 -13.98 0.67
CA SER A 154 -7.17 -13.20 1.79
C SER A 154 -6.15 -12.16 1.34
N GLU A 155 -6.17 -10.98 1.97
CA GLU A 155 -5.14 -9.97 1.80
C GLU A 155 -3.82 -10.47 2.37
N LYS A 156 -2.78 -10.51 1.55
CA LYS A 156 -1.42 -10.87 1.97
C LYS A 156 -0.56 -9.65 2.24
N ILE A 157 -0.85 -8.55 1.56
CA ILE A 157 -0.16 -7.28 1.71
C ILE A 157 -1.06 -6.13 1.29
N ALA A 158 -0.90 -4.97 1.93
CA ALA A 158 -1.34 -3.69 1.44
C ALA A 158 -0.18 -2.68 1.46
N TYR A 159 -0.11 -1.82 0.46
CA TYR A 159 0.88 -0.76 0.37
C TYR A 159 0.22 0.61 0.30
N ILE A 160 0.61 1.52 1.19
CA ILE A 160 0.18 2.92 1.19
C ILE A 160 1.29 3.78 0.58
N PRO A 161 1.11 4.28 -0.65
CA PRO A 161 2.08 5.20 -1.26
C PRO A 161 2.19 6.51 -0.47
N ARG A 162 3.41 7.05 -0.38
CA ARG A 162 3.63 8.32 0.34
C ARG A 162 2.78 9.48 -0.18
N GLY A 163 2.49 9.46 -1.49
CA GLY A 163 1.68 10.49 -2.13
C GLY A 163 0.21 10.49 -1.70
N THR A 164 -0.31 9.40 -1.14
CA THR A 164 -1.69 9.37 -0.62
C THR A 164 -1.81 9.91 0.79
N ILE A 165 -0.72 9.89 1.58
CA ILE A 165 -0.71 10.22 3.02
C ILE A 165 -1.36 11.59 3.33
N PRO A 166 -1.09 12.68 2.58
CA PRO A 166 -1.68 13.98 2.89
C PRO A 166 -3.22 14.03 2.82
N ASN A 167 -3.82 13.11 2.08
CA ASN A 167 -5.26 13.05 1.88
C ASN A 167 -5.99 11.95 2.69
N LEU A 168 -5.24 11.05 3.36
CA LEU A 168 -5.84 9.89 4.05
C LEU A 168 -6.80 10.27 5.18
N THR A 169 -6.60 11.42 5.84
CA THR A 169 -7.52 11.89 6.90
C THR A 169 -8.95 12.05 6.40
N ARG A 170 -9.13 12.39 5.11
CA ARG A 170 -10.45 12.56 4.50
C ARG A 170 -11.30 11.31 4.52
N LEU A 171 -10.67 10.12 4.53
CA LEU A 171 -11.38 8.84 4.64
C LEU A 171 -12.16 8.72 5.96
N THR A 172 -11.77 9.48 7.00
CA THR A 172 -12.47 9.50 8.30
C THR A 172 -13.63 10.48 8.34
N TRP A 173 -13.77 11.34 7.33
CA TRP A 173 -14.79 12.39 7.31
C TRP A 173 -16.19 11.80 7.07
N PRO A 174 -17.18 12.08 7.94
CA PRO A 174 -18.56 11.59 7.74
C PRO A 174 -19.20 11.95 6.39
N SER A 175 -18.83 13.12 5.83
CA SER A 175 -19.29 13.57 4.51
C SER A 175 -18.34 13.20 3.37
N PHE A 176 -17.49 12.18 3.54
CA PHE A 176 -16.57 11.75 2.49
C PHE A 176 -17.28 11.30 1.21
N ASP A 177 -18.45 10.66 1.33
CA ASP A 177 -19.17 10.13 0.19
C ASP A 177 -19.66 11.26 -0.77
N ASP A 178 -19.93 12.47 -0.24
CA ASP A 178 -20.22 13.67 -1.02
C ASP A 178 -18.94 14.34 -1.58
N ASN A 179 -17.77 13.96 -1.07
CA ASN A 179 -16.47 14.54 -1.38
C ASN A 179 -15.44 13.47 -1.76
N HIS A 180 -15.88 12.44 -2.45
CA HIS A 180 -15.06 11.30 -2.87
C HIS A 180 -13.79 11.76 -3.59
N ARG A 181 -12.69 11.08 -3.30
CA ARG A 181 -11.38 11.29 -3.96
C ARG A 181 -10.77 9.96 -4.38
N TYR A 182 -10.03 10.02 -5.46
CA TYR A 182 -9.17 8.92 -5.87
C TYR A 182 -7.89 8.89 -5.02
N PHE A 183 -7.36 7.68 -4.79
CA PHE A 183 -6.11 7.46 -4.06
C PHE A 183 -5.16 6.58 -4.86
N VAL A 184 -5.27 5.27 -4.83
CA VAL A 184 -4.48 4.36 -5.66
C VAL A 184 -5.39 3.85 -6.77
N ASP A 185 -5.51 4.66 -7.80
CA ASP A 185 -6.50 4.48 -8.88
C ASP A 185 -5.85 3.98 -10.18
N GLY A 186 -4.52 3.93 -10.23
CA GLY A 186 -3.76 3.40 -11.37
C GLY A 186 -3.65 1.88 -11.34
N SER A 187 -3.64 1.26 -12.53
CA SER A 187 -3.42 -0.17 -12.67
C SER A 187 -1.96 -0.54 -12.39
N PRO A 188 -1.67 -1.53 -11.53
CA PRO A 188 -0.32 -2.02 -11.35
C PRO A 188 0.13 -2.89 -12.53
N MET A 189 1.44 -3.07 -12.66
CA MET A 189 2.05 -4.01 -13.60
C MET A 189 3.32 -4.61 -13.01
N THR A 190 3.76 -5.76 -13.50
CA THR A 190 5.01 -6.39 -13.07
C THR A 190 5.93 -6.73 -14.23
N GLY A 191 7.22 -6.83 -13.91
CA GLY A 191 8.25 -7.37 -14.80
C GLY A 191 9.34 -8.07 -13.99
N ASP A 192 9.98 -9.05 -14.62
CA ASP A 192 11.15 -9.71 -14.03
C ASP A 192 12.40 -8.93 -14.42
N VAL A 193 13.21 -8.53 -13.44
CA VAL A 193 14.38 -7.68 -13.60
C VAL A 193 15.57 -8.31 -12.89
N ASP A 194 16.72 -8.31 -13.53
CA ASP A 194 18.00 -8.62 -12.88
C ASP A 194 18.56 -7.34 -12.25
N VAL A 195 18.53 -7.28 -10.93
CA VAL A 195 18.95 -6.11 -10.13
C VAL A 195 20.44 -6.12 -9.78
N SER A 196 21.18 -7.13 -10.24
CA SER A 196 22.61 -7.24 -9.97
C SER A 196 23.43 -6.20 -10.76
N ASP A 197 24.61 -5.88 -10.23
CA ASP A 197 25.60 -5.07 -10.96
C ASP A 197 26.26 -5.90 -12.09
N ARG A 198 25.81 -5.67 -13.31
CA ARG A 198 26.33 -6.34 -14.52
C ARG A 198 27.74 -5.88 -14.92
N SER A 199 28.24 -4.78 -14.36
CA SER A 199 29.61 -4.30 -14.61
C SER A 199 30.65 -5.04 -13.76
N SER A 200 30.22 -5.76 -12.75
CA SER A 200 31.10 -6.52 -11.86
C SER A 200 31.77 -7.70 -12.58
N THR A 201 33.07 -7.87 -12.40
CA THR A 201 33.82 -9.04 -12.89
C THR A 201 33.34 -10.36 -12.29
N LYS A 202 32.63 -10.30 -11.16
CA LYS A 202 32.01 -11.44 -10.47
C LYS A 202 30.50 -11.42 -10.59
N TYR A 203 29.98 -10.98 -11.76
CA TYR A 203 28.56 -10.90 -12.01
C TYR A 203 27.82 -12.20 -11.70
N THR A 204 26.91 -12.12 -10.75
CA THR A 204 25.95 -13.17 -10.40
C THR A 204 24.55 -12.59 -10.52
N PRO A 205 23.67 -13.14 -11.38
CA PRO A 205 22.33 -12.61 -11.56
C PRO A 205 21.51 -12.64 -10.26
N ASP A 206 20.79 -11.56 -9.96
CA ASP A 206 19.78 -11.46 -8.92
C ASP A 206 18.45 -11.06 -9.56
N TRP A 207 17.71 -12.07 -10.02
CA TRP A 207 16.43 -11.87 -10.66
C TRP A 207 15.32 -11.62 -9.62
N ARG A 208 14.52 -10.59 -9.88
CA ARG A 208 13.39 -10.18 -9.02
C ARG A 208 12.16 -9.92 -9.87
N THR A 209 10.98 -10.20 -9.34
CA THR A 209 9.71 -9.72 -9.90
C THR A 209 9.38 -8.39 -9.24
N MET A 210 9.47 -7.29 -10.00
CA MET A 210 9.16 -5.95 -9.54
C MET A 210 7.75 -5.55 -9.96
N LEU A 211 6.96 -5.05 -9.01
CA LEU A 211 5.66 -4.44 -9.27
C LEU A 211 5.83 -2.93 -9.31
N VAL A 212 5.33 -2.31 -10.37
CA VAL A 212 5.21 -0.86 -10.51
C VAL A 212 3.75 -0.49 -10.38
N GLY A 213 3.46 0.47 -9.51
CA GLY A 213 2.12 1.03 -9.35
C GLY A 213 2.13 2.55 -9.46
N THR A 214 0.98 3.12 -9.81
CA THR A 214 0.76 4.56 -9.96
C THR A 214 -0.50 4.98 -9.23
N LEU A 215 -0.67 6.28 -9.01
CA LEU A 215 -1.84 6.80 -8.31
C LEU A 215 -3.03 7.09 -9.25
N GLY A 216 -2.81 7.15 -10.58
CA GLY A 216 -3.88 7.52 -11.53
C GLY A 216 -4.51 8.86 -11.16
N GLY A 217 -5.83 8.89 -10.95
CA GLY A 217 -6.55 10.09 -10.51
C GLY A 217 -6.20 10.56 -9.09
N GLY A 218 -5.54 9.73 -8.29
CA GLY A 218 -5.17 10.04 -6.90
C GLY A 218 -3.88 10.84 -6.72
N GLY A 219 -3.09 11.01 -7.80
CA GLY A 219 -1.82 11.76 -7.69
C GLY A 219 -0.86 11.48 -8.82
N LYS A 220 0.39 11.89 -8.65
CA LYS A 220 1.47 11.78 -9.65
C LYS A 220 2.54 10.79 -9.20
N GLY A 221 3.33 10.32 -10.16
CA GLY A 221 4.48 9.48 -9.90
C GLY A 221 4.16 7.99 -9.79
N TYR A 222 5.11 7.24 -9.27
CA TYR A 222 5.04 5.78 -9.21
C TYR A 222 5.76 5.25 -7.95
N PHE A 223 5.46 4.01 -7.62
CA PHE A 223 6.16 3.24 -6.60
C PHE A 223 6.55 1.86 -7.14
N VAL A 224 7.56 1.25 -6.52
CA VAL A 224 8.08 -0.06 -6.91
C VAL A 224 8.19 -0.97 -5.69
N LEU A 225 7.60 -2.16 -5.80
CA LEU A 225 7.65 -3.20 -4.78
C LEU A 225 8.36 -4.45 -5.31
N ASP A 226 9.18 -5.09 -4.49
CA ASP A 226 9.68 -6.44 -4.76
C ASP A 226 8.62 -7.46 -4.35
N VAL A 227 8.01 -8.12 -5.33
CA VAL A 227 6.95 -9.12 -5.10
C VAL A 227 7.42 -10.55 -5.44
N THR A 228 8.73 -10.78 -5.38
CA THR A 228 9.34 -12.04 -5.79
C THR A 228 8.90 -13.22 -4.94
N LYS A 229 8.82 -13.05 -3.61
CA LYS A 229 8.58 -14.14 -2.65
C LYS A 229 7.48 -13.78 -1.66
N PRO A 230 6.20 -13.77 -2.07
CA PRO A 230 5.10 -13.35 -1.21
C PRO A 230 4.99 -14.15 0.09
N GLU A 231 5.30 -15.46 0.07
CA GLU A 231 5.20 -16.32 1.26
C GLU A 231 6.24 -15.97 2.34
N ALA A 232 7.41 -15.48 1.93
CA ALA A 232 8.53 -15.21 2.84
C ALA A 232 8.65 -13.72 3.21
N ASP A 233 8.29 -12.83 2.29
CA ASP A 233 8.64 -11.41 2.38
C ASP A 233 7.45 -10.49 2.69
N PHE A 234 6.19 -10.96 2.54
CA PHE A 234 5.03 -10.15 2.87
C PHE A 234 4.81 -10.11 4.39
N THR A 235 5.70 -9.40 5.06
CA THR A 235 5.64 -9.11 6.48
C THR A 235 6.06 -7.66 6.74
N GLU A 236 5.53 -7.05 7.79
CA GLU A 236 5.90 -5.67 8.13
C GLU A 236 7.40 -5.53 8.50
N SER A 237 8.02 -6.58 9.04
CA SER A 237 9.46 -6.59 9.34
C SER A 237 10.35 -6.56 8.10
N LYS A 238 9.81 -6.95 6.94
CA LYS A 238 10.49 -6.92 5.65
C LYS A 238 10.19 -5.66 4.82
N ALA A 239 9.45 -4.70 5.36
CA ALA A 239 9.04 -3.49 4.65
C ALA A 239 10.21 -2.79 3.93
N ALA A 240 11.39 -2.76 4.55
CA ALA A 240 12.58 -2.10 4.01
C ALA A 240 13.11 -2.72 2.70
N SER A 241 13.02 -4.04 2.55
CA SER A 241 13.42 -4.75 1.34
C SER A 241 12.28 -4.88 0.33
N LEU A 242 11.05 -4.83 0.82
CA LEU A 242 9.85 -4.99 0.01
C LEU A 242 9.53 -3.72 -0.78
N VAL A 243 9.69 -2.53 -0.19
CA VAL A 243 9.46 -1.26 -0.87
C VAL A 243 10.78 -0.75 -1.43
N VAL A 244 10.95 -0.89 -2.74
CA VAL A 244 12.21 -0.53 -3.45
C VAL A 244 12.35 0.98 -3.59
N MET A 245 11.26 1.65 -3.97
CA MET A 245 11.19 3.11 -4.06
C MET A 245 9.75 3.61 -4.06
N ASP A 246 9.59 4.88 -3.70
CA ASP A 246 8.35 5.63 -3.85
C ASP A 246 8.64 7.07 -4.28
N GLN A 247 8.20 7.43 -5.49
CA GLN A 247 8.30 8.75 -6.09
C GLN A 247 6.90 9.36 -6.30
N THR A 248 5.90 8.86 -5.54
CA THR A 248 4.54 9.39 -5.65
C THR A 248 4.40 10.75 -4.97
N LEU A 249 3.50 11.57 -5.50
CA LEU A 249 3.09 12.86 -4.98
C LEU A 249 1.57 12.93 -5.02
N HIS A 250 0.96 13.59 -4.03
CA HIS A 250 -0.49 13.79 -3.98
C HIS A 250 -1.00 14.64 -5.15
N SER A 251 -2.28 14.49 -5.49
CA SER A 251 -3.01 15.49 -6.28
C SER A 251 -3.28 16.71 -5.40
N SER A 252 -2.97 17.88 -5.92
CA SER A 252 -3.35 19.17 -5.31
C SER A 252 -4.86 19.33 -5.29
#